data_b526d04207e01e6c5a653ef9c44d5b6e
#
_entry.id   b526d04207e01e6c5a653ef9c44d5b6e
#
_cell.length_a   1.000
_cell.length_b   1.000
_cell.length_c   1.000
_cell.angle_alpha   90.00
_cell.angle_beta   90.00
_cell.angle_gamma   90.00
#
_symmetry.space_group_name_H-M   'P 1'
#
loop_
_entity.id
_entity.type
_entity.pdbx_description
1 polymer ?
#
loop_
_entity_poly.entity_id
_entity_poly.type
_entity_poly.pdbx_seq_one_letter_code
_entity_poly.pdbx_strand_id
1 'polypeptide(L)'
;MKQYKVGFLCGFFDPLHDGHIDIMQQAKEMCERLIVAVGTDDFMMQRKHHGTILSYEQRAEIVSSIRYVDQVVPEIDLDKVKAYHQYHFDLMIAGADHLSEPIYQEAKKKLEELGVDTIFVPRRKNVSSTLMRKRMHDLMKE
;
A
#
# COMPACT_ATOMS: atom_id res chain seq x y z
N MET A 1 23.84 -3.65 2.32
CA MET A 1 23.29 -4.04 1.00
C MET A 1 21.82 -4.41 1.13
N LYS A 2 20.98 -3.94 0.23
CA LYS A 2 19.56 -4.27 0.25
C LYS A 2 19.34 -5.68 -0.29
N GLN A 3 18.42 -6.41 0.33
CA GLN A 3 18.13 -7.80 -0.04
C GLN A 3 17.39 -7.94 -1.36
N TYR A 4 16.53 -6.95 -1.67
CA TYR A 4 15.70 -6.95 -2.88
C TYR A 4 16.00 -5.73 -3.73
N LYS A 5 15.78 -5.85 -5.04
CA LYS A 5 15.98 -4.72 -5.97
C LYS A 5 14.79 -3.81 -6.01
N VAL A 6 13.59 -4.36 -6.19
CA VAL A 6 12.36 -3.57 -6.36
C VAL A 6 11.28 -4.10 -5.42
N GLY A 7 10.85 -3.26 -4.51
CA GLY A 7 9.73 -3.55 -3.62
C GLY A 7 8.44 -2.91 -4.14
N PHE A 8 7.31 -3.55 -3.87
CA PHE A 8 5.99 -3.10 -4.30
C PHE A 8 5.03 -3.11 -3.10
N LEU A 9 4.41 -1.97 -2.84
CA LEU A 9 3.50 -1.76 -1.71
C LEU A 9 2.24 -1.08 -2.21
N CYS A 10 1.06 -1.60 -1.84
CA CYS A 10 -0.22 -1.05 -2.26
C CYS A 10 -0.99 -0.45 -1.09
N GLY A 11 -1.81 0.53 -1.38
CA GLY A 11 -2.73 1.09 -0.39
C GLY A 11 -3.56 2.21 -0.98
N PHE A 12 -4.58 2.63 -0.23
CA PHE A 12 -5.39 3.78 -0.61
C PHE A 12 -4.83 5.10 -0.06
N PHE A 13 -4.25 5.06 1.13
CA PHE A 13 -3.64 6.24 1.78
C PHE A 13 -4.60 7.42 1.86
N ASP A 14 -5.78 7.17 2.43
CA ASP A 14 -6.89 8.12 2.43
C ASP A 14 -7.55 8.23 3.82
N PRO A 15 -7.04 9.06 4.72
CA PRO A 15 -5.84 9.90 4.53
C PRO A 15 -4.54 9.17 4.85
N LEU A 16 -3.46 9.72 4.35
CA LEU A 16 -2.12 9.29 4.72
C LEU A 16 -1.85 9.69 6.17
N HIS A 17 -1.20 8.81 6.91
CA HIS A 17 -0.80 9.05 8.30
C HIS A 17 0.56 8.44 8.59
N ASP A 18 1.08 8.67 9.80
CA ASP A 18 2.44 8.22 10.15
C ASP A 18 2.60 6.69 10.14
N GLY A 19 1.51 5.95 10.33
CA GLY A 19 1.54 4.49 10.18
C GLY A 19 1.87 4.05 8.76
N HIS A 20 1.36 4.76 7.75
CA HIS A 20 1.71 4.51 6.35
C HIS A 20 3.17 4.83 6.07
N ILE A 21 3.66 5.96 6.60
CA ILE A 21 5.05 6.36 6.44
C ILE A 21 5.99 5.31 7.06
N ASP A 22 5.61 4.79 8.22
CA ASP A 22 6.39 3.75 8.89
C ASP A 22 6.51 2.47 8.06
N ILE A 23 5.41 2.03 7.43
CA ILE A 23 5.42 0.86 6.55
C ILE A 23 6.30 1.13 5.32
N MET A 24 6.22 2.33 4.76
CA MET A 24 7.07 2.73 3.64
C MET A 24 8.55 2.73 4.02
N GLN A 25 8.88 3.17 5.23
CA GLN A 25 10.25 3.15 5.74
C GLN A 25 10.74 1.71 5.87
N GLN A 26 9.95 0.82 6.48
CA GLN A 26 10.29 -0.59 6.62
C GLN A 26 10.52 -1.23 5.23
N ALA A 27 9.63 -0.93 4.29
CA ALA A 27 9.74 -1.46 2.92
C ALA A 27 11.02 -0.98 2.24
N LYS A 28 11.32 0.31 2.34
CA LYS A 28 12.52 0.88 1.71
C LYS A 28 13.82 0.32 2.31
N GLU A 29 13.81 -0.05 3.57
CA GLU A 29 14.98 -0.68 4.20
C GLU A 29 15.32 -2.04 3.58
N MET A 30 14.34 -2.71 2.95
CA MET A 30 14.51 -4.04 2.37
C MET A 30 14.84 -4.02 0.87
N CYS A 31 14.62 -2.91 0.17
CA CYS A 31 14.79 -2.86 -1.29
C CYS A 31 15.55 -1.62 -1.73
N GLU A 32 16.13 -1.70 -2.91
CA GLU A 32 16.86 -0.57 -3.50
C GLU A 32 15.90 0.48 -4.04
N ARG A 33 14.78 0.05 -4.63
CA ARG A 33 13.77 0.91 -5.22
C ARG A 33 12.40 0.49 -4.75
N LEU A 34 11.62 1.44 -4.23
CA LEU A 34 10.27 1.18 -3.74
C LEU A 34 9.23 1.82 -4.65
N ILE A 35 8.34 0.97 -5.19
CA ILE A 35 7.17 1.39 -5.95
C ILE A 35 5.97 1.31 -5.02
N VAL A 36 5.21 2.40 -4.91
CA VAL A 36 3.97 2.42 -4.15
C VAL A 36 2.79 2.59 -5.10
N ALA A 37 1.89 1.63 -5.07
CA ALA A 37 0.67 1.67 -5.87
C ALA A 37 -0.45 2.28 -5.03
N VAL A 38 -0.98 3.40 -5.50
CA VAL A 38 -2.05 4.15 -4.82
C VAL A 38 -3.38 3.79 -5.48
N GLY A 39 -4.34 3.34 -4.69
CA GLY A 39 -5.65 2.96 -5.20
C GLY A 39 -6.38 4.13 -5.84
N THR A 40 -6.93 3.90 -7.05
CA THR A 40 -7.70 4.94 -7.75
C THR A 40 -9.03 5.19 -7.04
N ASP A 41 -9.69 6.31 -7.37
CA ASP A 41 -10.99 6.66 -6.81
C ASP A 41 -12.03 5.60 -7.18
N ASP A 42 -12.01 5.12 -8.43
CA ASP A 42 -12.92 4.06 -8.89
C ASP A 42 -12.67 2.74 -8.17
N PHE A 43 -11.40 2.38 -7.96
CA PHE A 43 -11.05 1.15 -7.24
C PHE A 43 -11.51 1.23 -5.77
N MET A 44 -11.37 2.39 -5.13
CA MET A 44 -11.89 2.61 -3.77
C MET A 44 -13.40 2.36 -3.72
N MET A 45 -14.15 2.91 -4.68
CA MET A 45 -15.60 2.72 -4.73
C MET A 45 -15.97 1.26 -4.91
N GLN A 46 -15.27 0.53 -5.79
CA GLN A 46 -15.51 -0.90 -6.01
C GLN A 46 -15.17 -1.73 -4.77
N ARG A 47 -14.08 -1.41 -4.08
CA ARG A 47 -13.52 -2.21 -2.99
C ARG A 47 -14.17 -1.89 -1.65
N LYS A 48 -14.40 -0.62 -1.36
CA LYS A 48 -14.87 -0.12 -0.05
C LYS A 48 -16.30 0.40 -0.07
N HIS A 49 -16.89 0.59 -1.25
CA HIS A 49 -18.26 1.08 -1.45
C HIS A 49 -18.48 2.50 -0.92
N HIS A 50 -17.41 3.31 -0.90
CA HIS A 50 -17.48 4.73 -0.58
C HIS A 50 -16.41 5.50 -1.37
N GLY A 51 -16.59 6.82 -1.45
CA GLY A 51 -15.64 7.70 -2.12
C GLY A 51 -14.41 7.97 -1.27
N THR A 52 -13.46 8.68 -1.85
CA THR A 52 -12.22 9.08 -1.20
C THR A 52 -12.36 10.45 -0.57
N ILE A 53 -11.57 10.72 0.50
CA ILE A 53 -11.47 12.05 1.11
C ILE A 53 -10.69 12.97 0.17
N LEU A 54 -9.56 12.48 -0.34
CA LEU A 54 -8.74 13.18 -1.32
C LEU A 54 -8.78 12.42 -2.64
N SER A 55 -8.69 13.15 -3.77
CA SER A 55 -8.64 12.53 -5.10
C SER A 55 -7.39 11.67 -5.25
N TYR A 56 -7.40 10.78 -6.24
CA TYR A 56 -6.22 9.98 -6.56
C TYR A 56 -5.00 10.89 -6.81
N GLU A 57 -5.16 11.94 -7.59
CA GLU A 57 -4.09 12.87 -7.92
C GLU A 57 -3.48 13.51 -6.67
N GLN A 58 -4.31 13.91 -5.71
CA GLN A 58 -3.84 14.48 -4.45
C GLN A 58 -3.11 13.45 -3.61
N ARG A 59 -3.66 12.24 -3.51
CA ARG A 59 -3.03 11.16 -2.73
C ARG A 59 -1.72 10.71 -3.35
N ALA A 60 -1.68 10.58 -4.67
CA ALA A 60 -0.47 10.22 -5.39
C ALA A 60 0.63 11.28 -5.21
N GLU A 61 0.27 12.55 -5.25
CA GLU A 61 1.22 13.65 -5.02
C GLU A 61 1.81 13.58 -3.60
N ILE A 62 0.97 13.37 -2.59
CA ILE A 62 1.43 13.26 -1.22
C ILE A 62 2.37 12.07 -1.05
N VAL A 63 1.99 10.91 -1.55
CA VAL A 63 2.81 9.69 -1.47
C VAL A 63 4.14 9.87 -2.21
N SER A 64 4.11 10.50 -3.39
CA SER A 64 5.34 10.72 -4.17
C SER A 64 6.32 11.66 -3.47
N SER A 65 5.85 12.45 -2.51
CA SER A 65 6.69 13.38 -1.73
C SER A 65 7.37 12.71 -0.54
N ILE A 66 7.03 11.48 -0.23
CA ILE A 66 7.62 10.73 0.88
C ILE A 66 9.02 10.27 0.48
N ARG A 67 10.01 10.56 1.32
CA ARG A 67 11.42 10.28 1.00
C ARG A 67 11.75 8.82 0.74
N TYR A 68 10.92 7.89 1.21
CA TYR A 68 11.16 6.46 1.05
C TYR A 68 10.59 5.91 -0.26
N VAL A 69 9.82 6.71 -0.99
CA VAL A 69 9.09 6.27 -2.18
C VAL A 69 9.85 6.72 -3.43
N ASP A 70 10.16 5.78 -4.31
CA ASP A 70 10.88 6.08 -5.55
C ASP A 70 9.95 6.28 -6.74
N GLN A 71 8.79 5.61 -6.73
CA GLN A 71 7.83 5.71 -7.83
C GLN A 71 6.42 5.46 -7.31
N VAL A 72 5.46 6.24 -7.81
CA VAL A 72 4.04 6.05 -7.53
C VAL A 72 3.34 5.60 -8.81
N VAL A 73 2.50 4.57 -8.69
CA VAL A 73 1.69 4.04 -9.79
C VAL A 73 0.25 3.87 -9.33
N PRO A 74 -0.74 3.85 -10.23
CA PRO A 74 -2.12 3.61 -9.82
C PRO A 74 -2.36 2.13 -9.53
N GLU A 75 -3.14 1.86 -8.49
CA GLU A 75 -3.68 0.53 -8.21
C GLU A 75 -5.14 0.52 -8.68
N ILE A 76 -5.44 -0.31 -9.68
CA ILE A 76 -6.77 -0.33 -10.32
C ILE A 76 -7.58 -1.58 -9.98
N ASP A 77 -6.94 -2.64 -9.49
CA ASP A 77 -7.58 -3.90 -9.12
C ASP A 77 -6.70 -4.68 -8.13
N LEU A 78 -7.16 -5.87 -7.74
CA LEU A 78 -6.49 -6.72 -6.78
C LEU A 78 -5.49 -7.71 -7.40
N ASP A 79 -5.29 -7.66 -8.71
CA ASP A 79 -4.46 -8.63 -9.44
C ASP A 79 -2.98 -8.30 -9.31
N LYS A 80 -2.32 -8.91 -8.32
CA LYS A 80 -0.89 -8.68 -8.05
C LYS A 80 0.02 -9.35 -9.08
N VAL A 81 -0.43 -10.41 -9.73
CA VAL A 81 0.34 -11.07 -10.80
C VAL A 81 0.41 -10.15 -12.02
N LYS A 82 -0.70 -9.53 -12.37
CA LYS A 82 -0.76 -8.53 -13.43
C LYS A 82 0.18 -7.36 -13.12
N ALA A 83 0.16 -6.88 -11.88
CA ALA A 83 1.06 -5.80 -11.43
C ALA A 83 2.53 -6.24 -11.55
N TYR A 84 2.84 -7.48 -11.19
CA TYR A 84 4.19 -8.02 -11.34
C TYR A 84 4.66 -7.97 -12.80
N HIS A 85 3.82 -8.42 -13.72
CA HIS A 85 4.18 -8.38 -15.15
C HIS A 85 4.37 -6.96 -15.68
N GLN A 86 3.70 -6.00 -15.08
CA GLN A 86 3.81 -4.59 -15.48
C GLN A 86 5.03 -3.91 -14.85
N TYR A 87 5.33 -4.16 -13.57
CA TYR A 87 6.34 -3.40 -12.82
C TYR A 87 7.58 -4.20 -12.44
N HIS A 88 7.56 -5.52 -12.59
CA HIS A 88 8.74 -6.41 -12.41
C HIS A 88 9.41 -6.27 -11.04
N PHE A 89 8.61 -6.25 -9.95
CA PHE A 89 9.15 -6.24 -8.60
C PHE A 89 9.59 -7.66 -8.16
N ASP A 90 10.55 -7.75 -7.25
CA ASP A 90 10.99 -9.02 -6.66
C ASP A 90 10.56 -9.19 -5.20
N LEU A 91 9.91 -8.16 -4.64
CA LEU A 91 9.37 -8.18 -3.28
C LEU A 91 8.00 -7.50 -3.25
N MET A 92 7.00 -8.18 -2.70
CA MET A 92 5.73 -7.54 -2.33
C MET A 92 5.70 -7.32 -0.81
N ILE A 93 5.39 -6.10 -0.38
CA ILE A 93 5.29 -5.77 1.03
C ILE A 93 3.83 -5.46 1.36
N ALA A 94 3.36 -5.98 2.48
CA ALA A 94 2.03 -5.70 2.98
C ALA A 94 2.07 -5.55 4.50
N GLY A 95 1.10 -4.84 5.05
CA GLY A 95 0.97 -4.75 6.51
C GLY A 95 0.54 -6.10 7.11
N ALA A 96 1.02 -6.39 8.32
CA ALA A 96 0.73 -7.67 8.98
C ALA A 96 -0.77 -7.90 9.24
N ASP A 97 -1.56 -6.84 9.28
CA ASP A 97 -3.02 -6.95 9.42
C ASP A 97 -3.69 -7.63 8.21
N HIS A 98 -3.00 -7.74 7.07
CA HIS A 98 -3.49 -8.48 5.90
C HIS A 98 -3.07 -9.95 5.89
N LEU A 99 -2.29 -10.40 6.87
CA LEU A 99 -1.71 -11.75 6.87
C LEU A 99 -2.77 -12.85 6.81
N SER A 100 -3.91 -12.67 7.49
CA SER A 100 -5.00 -13.64 7.53
C SER A 100 -6.00 -13.51 6.38
N GLU A 101 -5.88 -12.51 5.53
CA GLU A 101 -6.83 -12.30 4.44
C GLU A 101 -6.56 -13.28 3.29
N PRO A 102 -7.57 -14.07 2.86
CA PRO A 102 -7.38 -15.08 1.80
C PRO A 102 -6.81 -14.51 0.51
N ILE A 103 -7.21 -13.30 0.13
CA ILE A 103 -6.76 -12.67 -1.11
C ILE A 103 -5.27 -12.39 -1.10
N TYR A 104 -4.71 -12.02 0.08
CA TYR A 104 -3.27 -11.80 0.23
C TYR A 104 -2.50 -13.11 0.27
N GLN A 105 -3.07 -14.16 0.88
CA GLN A 105 -2.43 -15.47 0.90
C GLN A 105 -2.40 -16.10 -0.49
N GLU A 106 -3.46 -15.92 -1.28
CA GLU A 106 -3.51 -16.39 -2.66
C GLU A 106 -2.50 -15.64 -3.53
N ALA A 107 -2.43 -14.31 -3.40
CA ALA A 107 -1.46 -13.50 -4.12
C ALA A 107 -0.03 -13.92 -3.77
N LYS A 108 0.26 -14.14 -2.49
CA LYS A 108 1.57 -14.61 -2.02
C LYS A 108 1.96 -15.91 -2.70
N LYS A 109 1.05 -16.87 -2.73
CA LYS A 109 1.32 -18.18 -3.34
C LYS A 109 1.64 -18.04 -4.83
N LYS A 110 0.84 -17.28 -5.56
CA LYS A 110 1.04 -17.07 -7.00
C LYS A 110 2.36 -16.34 -7.29
N LEU A 111 2.68 -15.33 -6.49
CA LEU A 111 3.92 -14.56 -6.64
C LEU A 111 5.15 -15.40 -6.33
N GLU A 112 5.09 -16.27 -5.33
CA GLU A 112 6.18 -17.18 -4.99
C GLU A 112 6.53 -18.11 -6.15
N GLU A 113 5.53 -18.56 -6.90
CA GLU A 113 5.73 -19.39 -8.09
C GLU A 113 6.51 -18.62 -9.19
N LEU A 114 6.45 -17.30 -9.16
CA LEU A 114 7.15 -16.42 -10.11
C LEU A 114 8.50 -15.94 -9.56
N GLY A 115 8.91 -16.41 -8.39
CA GLY A 115 10.16 -16.00 -7.76
C GLY A 115 10.08 -14.69 -6.99
N VAL A 116 8.88 -14.24 -6.66
CA VAL A 116 8.65 -12.99 -5.90
C VAL A 116 8.32 -13.33 -4.45
N ASP A 117 9.05 -12.77 -3.51
CA ASP A 117 8.78 -12.96 -2.09
C ASP A 117 7.72 -11.97 -1.61
N THR A 118 6.94 -12.39 -0.61
CA THR A 118 5.97 -11.53 0.07
C THR A 118 6.35 -11.44 1.54
N ILE A 119 6.49 -10.21 2.04
CA ILE A 119 6.82 -9.97 3.44
C ILE A 119 5.71 -9.12 4.06
N PHE A 120 5.17 -9.62 5.18
CA PHE A 120 4.19 -8.87 5.97
C PHE A 120 4.94 -8.17 7.10
N VAL A 121 4.82 -6.84 7.15
CA VAL A 121 5.54 -6.02 8.13
C VAL A 121 4.64 -5.63 9.29
N PRO A 122 5.18 -5.60 10.51
CA PRO A 122 4.35 -5.28 11.68
C PRO A 122 3.92 -3.82 11.69
N ARG A 123 2.72 -3.58 12.20
CA ARG A 123 2.23 -2.24 12.47
C ARG A 123 2.89 -1.74 13.76
N ARG A 124 3.77 -0.74 13.63
CA ARG A 124 4.48 -0.14 14.76
C ARG A 124 3.79 1.12 15.30
N LYS A 125 2.84 1.68 14.53
CA LYS A 125 2.05 2.85 14.93
C LYS A 125 0.60 2.43 15.17
N ASN A 126 0.01 2.93 16.26
CA ASN A 126 -1.37 2.60 16.62
C ASN A 126 -2.36 3.58 15.97
N VAL A 127 -2.43 3.55 14.65
CA VAL A 127 -3.29 4.44 13.87
C VAL A 127 -3.76 3.72 12.60
N SER A 128 -4.94 4.07 12.11
CA SER A 128 -5.48 3.58 10.84
C SER A 128 -6.30 4.67 10.18
N SER A 129 -6.49 4.58 8.86
CA SER A 129 -7.35 5.51 8.13
C SER A 129 -8.79 5.42 8.62
N THR A 130 -9.26 4.23 8.99
CA THR A 130 -10.60 4.05 9.56
C THR A 130 -10.77 4.82 10.87
N LEU A 131 -9.78 4.73 11.78
CA LEU A 131 -9.80 5.48 13.02
C LEU A 131 -9.74 6.97 12.77
N MET A 132 -8.95 7.41 11.81
CA MET A 132 -8.84 8.83 11.46
C MET A 132 -10.13 9.38 10.90
N ARG A 133 -10.82 8.62 10.04
CA ARG A 133 -12.13 9.02 9.52
C ARG A 133 -13.13 9.18 10.64
N LYS A 134 -13.16 8.24 11.58
CA LYS A 134 -14.04 8.30 12.73
C LYS A 134 -13.76 9.54 13.57
N ARG A 135 -12.49 9.81 13.86
CA ARG A 135 -12.09 10.99 14.62
C ARG A 135 -12.47 12.29 13.93
N MET A 136 -12.27 12.38 12.61
CA MET A 136 -12.67 13.53 11.83
C MET A 136 -14.18 13.76 11.92
N HIS A 137 -14.97 12.68 11.80
CA HIS A 137 -16.42 12.75 11.92
C HIS A 137 -16.83 13.24 13.29
N ASP A 138 -16.23 12.72 14.36
CA ASP A 138 -16.53 13.11 15.74
C ASP A 138 -16.18 14.60 15.97
N LEU A 139 -15.05 15.05 15.44
CA LEU A 139 -14.63 16.46 15.57
C LEU A 139 -15.58 17.41 14.84
N MET A 140 -16.15 17.00 13.74
CA MET A 140 -17.08 17.83 12.96
C MET A 140 -18.44 17.99 13.64
N LYS A 141 -18.77 17.16 14.64
CA LYS A 141 -20.01 17.26 15.41
C LYS A 141 -19.92 18.25 16.56
N GLU A 142 -18.73 18.68 16.92
CA GLU A 142 -18.50 19.67 18.00
C GLU A 142 -18.86 21.10 17.53
#